data_b557fef8ff0bda9c0c4f9b3cd73d7a01
#
_entry.id   b557fef8ff0bda9c0c4f9b3cd73d7a01
#
_cell.length_a   1.000
_cell.length_b   1.000
_cell.length_c   1.000
_cell.angle_alpha   90.00
_cell.angle_beta   90.00
_cell.angle_gamma   90.00
#
_symmetry.space_group_name_H-M   'P 1'
#
loop_
_entity.id
_entity.type
_entity.pdbx_description
1 polymer ?
#
loop_
_entity_poly.entity_id
_entity_poly.type
_entity_poly.pdbx_seq_one_letter_code
_entity_poly.pdbx_strand_id
1 'polypeptide(L)'
;MIGGNICTRSCKFFNVATGRPLPLNKKEIDDVVNSVKELQLKHVVITSVDRDDLEDCGAGHWADMIRALKKECPETTMEVLVPDFKGRLDLLDMVIAEGPNIISHNLETVRRLTPEVRCFATYDCSLKVLKHIAKSGIRCKSGIMLGLGETREEILQTMDDLLAVGCEVMTIGQYLQPTKEHYPLQDYIHPDVFAEYAEIGKKKGFRHIESSPLVRSSYHAEKHIH
;
A
#
# COMPACT_ATOMS: atom_id res chain seq x y z
N MET A 1 -2.79 -11.66 2.26
CA MET A 1 -1.53 -11.06 2.76
C MET A 1 -0.49 -12.15 2.76
N ILE A 2 0.70 -11.88 2.25
CA ILE A 2 1.80 -12.84 2.11
C ILE A 2 2.98 -12.49 3.04
N GLY A 3 3.99 -13.38 3.10
CA GLY A 3 5.15 -13.22 3.97
C GLY A 3 4.93 -13.71 5.40
N GLY A 4 3.81 -14.38 5.67
CA GLY A 4 3.40 -14.86 6.99
C GLY A 4 2.49 -13.88 7.74
N ASN A 5 2.38 -14.06 9.05
CA ASN A 5 1.46 -13.31 9.94
C ASN A 5 2.16 -12.49 11.03
N ILE A 6 3.50 -12.41 10.99
CA ILE A 6 4.30 -11.63 11.93
C ILE A 6 5.09 -10.61 11.12
N CYS A 7 4.94 -9.32 11.46
CA CYS A 7 5.67 -8.22 10.84
C CYS A 7 6.96 -7.92 11.64
N THR A 8 8.05 -7.57 10.95
CA THR A 8 9.27 -7.11 11.60
C THR A 8 9.17 -5.68 12.13
N ARG A 9 8.12 -4.93 11.73
CA ARG A 9 7.91 -3.53 12.11
C ARG A 9 6.67 -3.37 12.99
N SER A 10 6.78 -2.50 14.00
CA SER A 10 5.72 -2.23 14.99
C SER A 10 4.95 -0.93 14.67
N CYS A 11 4.40 -0.81 13.47
CA CYS A 11 3.61 0.36 13.09
C CYS A 11 2.37 0.49 13.99
N LYS A 12 2.14 1.69 14.53
CA LYS A 12 1.10 1.92 15.53
C LYS A 12 -0.32 2.06 14.97
N PHE A 13 -0.50 1.93 13.67
CA PHE A 13 -1.83 2.00 13.04
C PHE A 13 -2.38 0.64 12.62
N PHE A 14 -1.55 -0.39 12.63
CA PHE A 14 -1.86 -1.67 11.99
C PHE A 14 -1.82 -2.84 13.00
N ASN A 15 -2.94 -3.55 13.14
CA ASN A 15 -3.09 -4.65 14.11
C ASN A 15 -2.54 -5.97 13.54
N VAL A 16 -1.23 -6.04 13.37
CA VAL A 16 -0.50 -7.26 13.00
C VAL A 16 0.52 -7.57 14.08
N ALA A 17 0.65 -8.85 14.41
CA ALA A 17 1.64 -9.30 15.39
C ALA A 17 3.05 -8.86 14.96
N THR A 18 3.79 -8.26 15.89
CA THR A 18 5.16 -7.81 15.66
C THR A 18 6.14 -8.74 16.35
N GLY A 19 7.23 -9.05 15.67
CA GLY A 19 8.26 -9.93 16.26
C GLY A 19 9.18 -10.54 15.21
N ARG A 20 9.74 -11.70 15.56
CA ARG A 20 10.57 -12.47 14.65
C ARG A 20 9.68 -13.42 13.82
N PRO A 21 9.56 -13.22 12.52
CA PRO A 21 8.75 -14.07 11.66
C PRO A 21 9.33 -15.49 11.55
N LEU A 22 8.45 -16.44 11.22
CA LEU A 22 8.88 -17.77 10.79
C LEU A 22 9.49 -17.73 9.39
N PRO A 23 10.26 -18.75 8.97
CA PRO A 23 10.71 -18.87 7.58
C PRO A 23 9.53 -18.76 6.60
N LEU A 24 9.81 -18.23 5.40
CA LEU A 24 8.79 -18.14 4.35
C LEU A 24 8.22 -19.52 4.01
N ASN A 25 6.90 -19.60 3.98
CA ASN A 25 6.20 -20.81 3.56
C ASN A 25 6.03 -20.79 2.03
N LYS A 26 6.77 -21.66 1.32
CA LYS A 26 6.66 -21.75 -0.15
C LYS A 26 5.27 -22.16 -0.63
N LYS A 27 4.49 -22.89 0.18
CA LYS A 27 3.12 -23.26 -0.16
C LYS A 27 2.15 -22.06 -0.17
N GLU A 28 2.52 -20.95 0.47
CA GLU A 28 1.71 -19.73 0.48
C GLU A 28 1.40 -19.23 -0.94
N ILE A 29 2.35 -19.39 -1.88
CA ILE A 29 2.14 -19.01 -3.28
C ILE A 29 1.06 -19.87 -3.93
N ASP A 30 1.15 -21.20 -3.76
CA ASP A 30 0.17 -22.12 -4.30
C ASP A 30 -1.22 -21.89 -3.69
N ASP A 31 -1.28 -21.64 -2.37
CA ASP A 31 -2.52 -21.37 -1.65
C ASP A 31 -3.22 -20.10 -2.17
N VAL A 32 -2.46 -19.03 -2.43
CA VAL A 32 -3.00 -17.79 -3.02
C VAL A 32 -3.47 -18.02 -4.45
N VAL A 33 -2.69 -18.69 -5.29
CA VAL A 33 -3.06 -19.01 -6.67
C VAL A 33 -4.35 -19.84 -6.70
N ASN A 34 -4.45 -20.87 -5.86
CA ASN A 34 -5.65 -21.71 -5.77
C ASN A 34 -6.86 -20.90 -5.33
N SER A 35 -6.69 -20.02 -4.32
CA SER A 35 -7.78 -19.15 -3.87
C SER A 35 -8.28 -18.21 -4.98
N VAL A 36 -7.39 -17.64 -5.77
CA VAL A 36 -7.75 -16.77 -6.92
C VAL A 36 -8.53 -17.56 -7.97
N LYS A 37 -8.11 -18.80 -8.27
CA LYS A 37 -8.80 -19.70 -9.22
C LYS A 37 -10.19 -20.11 -8.71
N GLU A 38 -10.27 -20.58 -7.48
CA GLU A 38 -11.52 -21.07 -6.88
C GLU A 38 -12.58 -19.97 -6.78
N LEU A 39 -12.14 -18.75 -6.40
CA LEU A 39 -13.02 -17.59 -6.30
C LEU A 39 -13.25 -16.90 -7.66
N GLN A 40 -12.62 -17.35 -8.74
CA GLN A 40 -12.70 -16.77 -10.09
C GLN A 40 -12.51 -15.26 -10.11
N LEU A 41 -11.52 -14.76 -9.36
CA LEU A 41 -11.29 -13.33 -9.19
C LEU A 41 -10.83 -12.70 -10.51
N LYS A 42 -11.47 -11.58 -10.88
CA LYS A 42 -11.07 -10.76 -12.04
C LYS A 42 -9.96 -9.79 -11.69
N HIS A 43 -9.87 -9.42 -10.43
CA HIS A 43 -8.84 -8.54 -9.89
C HIS A 43 -8.45 -9.01 -8.48
N VAL A 44 -7.17 -8.92 -8.15
CA VAL A 44 -6.67 -9.27 -6.82
C VAL A 44 -5.71 -8.20 -6.30
N VAL A 45 -5.85 -7.87 -5.02
CA VAL A 45 -4.88 -7.02 -4.31
C VAL A 45 -4.12 -7.88 -3.32
N ILE A 46 -2.82 -8.01 -3.55
CA ILE A 46 -1.90 -8.73 -2.67
C ILE A 46 -1.17 -7.74 -1.77
N THR A 47 -1.12 -8.05 -0.49
CA THR A 47 -0.37 -7.28 0.53
C THR A 47 0.63 -8.19 1.23
N SER A 48 1.60 -7.64 1.93
CA SER A 48 2.50 -8.42 2.78
C SER A 48 2.71 -7.78 4.16
N VAL A 49 3.28 -8.55 5.07
CA VAL A 49 4.02 -8.02 6.22
C VAL A 49 5.40 -7.54 5.78
N ASP A 50 6.05 -6.67 6.55
CA ASP A 50 7.47 -6.35 6.34
C ASP A 50 8.34 -7.54 6.81
N ARG A 51 9.33 -7.87 6.00
CA ARG A 51 10.29 -8.96 6.22
C ARG A 51 11.72 -8.44 6.23
N ASP A 52 11.97 -7.44 7.06
CA ASP A 52 13.30 -6.83 7.24
C ASP A 52 14.36 -7.80 7.79
N ASP A 53 13.91 -8.98 8.24
CA ASP A 53 14.75 -10.11 8.69
C ASP A 53 15.40 -10.89 7.54
N LEU A 54 14.87 -10.76 6.32
CA LEU A 54 15.42 -11.38 5.13
C LEU A 54 16.41 -10.45 4.43
N GLU A 55 17.43 -11.00 3.79
CA GLU A 55 18.45 -10.25 3.08
C GLU A 55 17.86 -9.40 1.94
N ASP A 56 16.86 -9.96 1.24
CA ASP A 56 16.11 -9.31 0.16
C ASP A 56 14.81 -8.65 0.63
N CYS A 57 14.59 -8.52 1.95
CA CYS A 57 13.35 -7.99 2.52
C CYS A 57 12.07 -8.63 1.94
N GLY A 58 12.15 -9.85 1.42
CA GLY A 58 11.05 -10.59 0.82
C GLY A 58 10.76 -10.26 -0.64
N ALA A 59 11.62 -9.51 -1.33
CA ALA A 59 11.41 -9.12 -2.73
C ALA A 59 11.37 -10.33 -3.69
N GLY A 60 12.19 -11.36 -3.45
CA GLY A 60 12.13 -12.60 -4.21
C GLY A 60 10.80 -13.35 -4.06
N HIS A 61 10.25 -13.37 -2.85
CA HIS A 61 8.92 -13.97 -2.61
C HIS A 61 7.80 -13.20 -3.32
N TRP A 62 7.90 -11.86 -3.38
CA TRP A 62 7.00 -11.03 -4.18
C TRP A 62 7.10 -11.35 -5.68
N ALA A 63 8.33 -11.44 -6.21
CA ALA A 63 8.55 -11.78 -7.62
C ALA A 63 7.97 -13.16 -7.97
N ASP A 64 8.21 -14.16 -7.12
CA ASP A 64 7.67 -15.52 -7.33
C ASP A 64 6.13 -15.54 -7.27
N MET A 65 5.51 -14.79 -6.35
CA MET A 65 4.05 -14.66 -6.25
C MET A 65 3.45 -14.05 -7.53
N ILE A 66 4.00 -12.93 -8.00
CA ILE A 66 3.51 -12.25 -9.21
C ILE A 66 3.64 -13.18 -10.42
N ARG A 67 4.79 -13.82 -10.57
CA ARG A 67 5.07 -14.77 -11.67
C ARG A 67 4.11 -15.94 -11.67
N ALA A 68 3.84 -16.52 -10.49
CA ALA A 68 2.89 -17.61 -10.35
C ALA A 68 1.47 -17.20 -10.71
N LEU A 69 0.99 -16.06 -10.23
CA LEU A 69 -0.34 -15.54 -10.57
C LEU A 69 -0.47 -15.23 -12.06
N LYS A 70 0.52 -14.61 -12.70
CA LYS A 70 0.50 -14.33 -14.14
C LYS A 70 0.45 -15.61 -14.97
N LYS A 71 1.18 -16.63 -14.56
CA LYS A 71 1.20 -17.93 -15.24
C LYS A 71 -0.12 -18.67 -15.08
N GLU A 72 -0.63 -18.75 -13.87
CA GLU A 72 -1.74 -19.63 -13.49
C GLU A 72 -3.13 -18.96 -13.58
N CYS A 73 -3.17 -17.63 -13.56
CA CYS A 73 -4.37 -16.80 -13.61
C CYS A 73 -4.20 -15.63 -14.60
N PRO A 74 -3.90 -15.87 -15.89
CA PRO A 74 -3.50 -14.83 -16.85
C PRO A 74 -4.58 -13.76 -17.09
N GLU A 75 -5.87 -14.11 -16.87
CA GLU A 75 -7.00 -13.18 -17.04
C GLU A 75 -7.26 -12.32 -15.78
N THR A 76 -6.58 -12.64 -14.66
CA THR A 76 -6.73 -11.88 -13.40
C THR A 76 -5.74 -10.73 -13.37
N THR A 77 -6.24 -9.53 -13.28
CA THR A 77 -5.40 -8.35 -13.03
C THR A 77 -4.97 -8.28 -11.58
N MET A 78 -3.78 -7.72 -11.31
CA MET A 78 -3.25 -7.68 -9.95
C MET A 78 -2.70 -6.31 -9.56
N GLU A 79 -2.97 -5.95 -8.33
CA GLU A 79 -2.30 -4.88 -7.58
C GLU A 79 -1.44 -5.50 -6.48
N VAL A 80 -0.23 -5.03 -6.30
CA VAL A 80 0.68 -5.44 -5.23
C VAL A 80 0.97 -4.25 -4.32
N LEU A 81 0.59 -4.35 -3.04
CA LEU A 81 0.90 -3.35 -2.03
C LEU A 81 2.18 -3.75 -1.31
N VAL A 82 3.29 -3.15 -1.75
CA VAL A 82 4.64 -3.53 -1.32
C VAL A 82 5.17 -2.68 -0.16
N PRO A 83 6.09 -3.21 0.67
CA PRO A 83 6.82 -2.43 1.65
C PRO A 83 7.80 -1.46 0.97
N ASP A 84 8.49 -0.63 1.77
CA ASP A 84 9.51 0.29 1.26
C ASP A 84 10.86 -0.39 0.95
N PHE A 85 11.03 -1.67 1.25
CA PHE A 85 12.29 -2.43 1.11
C PHE A 85 13.50 -1.69 1.70
N LYS A 86 13.31 -0.92 2.79
CA LYS A 86 14.36 -0.04 3.39
C LYS A 86 14.96 0.95 2.40
N GLY A 87 14.20 1.34 1.36
CA GLY A 87 14.66 2.24 0.29
C GLY A 87 15.65 1.62 -0.70
N ARG A 88 15.79 0.28 -0.69
CA ARG A 88 16.60 -0.47 -1.66
C ARG A 88 15.83 -0.64 -2.96
N LEU A 89 16.16 0.21 -3.94
CA LEU A 89 15.48 0.22 -5.23
C LEU A 89 15.81 -1.01 -6.07
N ASP A 90 16.98 -1.62 -5.88
CA ASP A 90 17.36 -2.89 -6.48
C ASP A 90 16.37 -4.03 -6.15
N LEU A 91 15.85 -4.05 -4.92
CA LEU A 91 14.84 -5.02 -4.51
C LEU A 91 13.46 -4.70 -5.11
N LEU A 92 13.12 -3.43 -5.20
CA LEU A 92 11.90 -3.00 -5.87
C LEU A 92 11.93 -3.33 -7.36
N ASP A 93 13.10 -3.26 -8.02
CA ASP A 93 13.29 -3.65 -9.42
C ASP A 93 12.96 -5.13 -9.67
N MET A 94 13.16 -6.01 -8.68
CA MET A 94 12.75 -7.42 -8.79
C MET A 94 11.23 -7.56 -8.93
N VAL A 95 10.46 -6.74 -8.20
CA VAL A 95 9.00 -6.71 -8.27
C VAL A 95 8.53 -6.07 -9.58
N ILE A 96 9.15 -4.95 -9.96
CA ILE A 96 8.85 -4.21 -11.19
C ILE A 96 9.08 -5.10 -12.42
N ALA A 97 10.15 -5.88 -12.44
CA ALA A 97 10.48 -6.76 -13.56
C ALA A 97 9.41 -7.82 -13.86
N GLU A 98 8.65 -8.24 -12.84
CA GLU A 98 7.53 -9.17 -13.02
C GLU A 98 6.27 -8.50 -13.60
N GLY A 99 6.20 -7.17 -13.65
CA GLY A 99 5.19 -6.39 -14.36
C GLY A 99 3.75 -6.60 -13.86
N PRO A 100 3.43 -6.41 -12.58
CA PRO A 100 2.05 -6.38 -12.11
C PRO A 100 1.32 -5.17 -12.74
N ASN A 101 -0.03 -5.18 -12.71
CA ASN A 101 -0.80 -4.09 -13.31
C ASN A 101 -0.68 -2.77 -12.53
N ILE A 102 -0.62 -2.87 -11.19
CA ILE A 102 -0.47 -1.74 -10.28
C ILE A 102 0.54 -2.12 -9.19
N ILE A 103 1.45 -1.20 -8.87
CA ILE A 103 2.25 -1.28 -7.65
C ILE A 103 1.83 -0.15 -6.73
N SER A 104 1.40 -0.49 -5.54
CA SER A 104 1.03 0.46 -4.49
C SER A 104 2.02 0.43 -3.33
N HIS A 105 2.27 1.59 -2.76
CA HIS A 105 2.99 1.77 -1.52
C HIS A 105 2.37 2.94 -0.76
N ASN A 106 1.83 2.69 0.42
CA ASN A 106 1.09 3.70 1.15
C ASN A 106 2.00 4.62 1.96
N LEU A 107 1.68 5.93 1.97
CA LEU A 107 2.23 6.89 2.93
C LEU A 107 1.64 6.71 4.33
N GLU A 108 0.42 6.22 4.42
CA GLU A 108 -0.41 5.97 5.61
C GLU A 108 -0.85 7.24 6.32
N THR A 109 0.00 8.26 6.42
CA THR A 109 -0.30 9.55 7.04
C THR A 109 0.56 10.67 6.45
N VAL A 110 0.39 11.89 6.95
CA VAL A 110 1.14 13.07 6.54
C VAL A 110 2.57 13.07 7.12
N ARG A 111 3.46 13.87 6.54
CA ARG A 111 4.89 13.95 6.89
C ARG A 111 5.16 14.09 8.38
N ARG A 112 4.48 15.01 9.05
CA ARG A 112 4.68 15.31 10.48
C ARG A 112 4.36 14.12 11.37
N LEU A 113 3.32 13.36 11.03
CA LEU A 113 2.84 12.23 11.85
C LEU A 113 3.56 10.91 11.53
N THR A 114 4.25 10.82 10.39
CA THR A 114 4.92 9.59 9.97
C THR A 114 5.83 8.98 11.06
N PRO A 115 6.70 9.73 11.76
CA PRO A 115 7.59 9.15 12.78
C PRO A 115 6.84 8.54 13.97
N GLU A 116 5.65 9.04 14.28
CA GLU A 116 4.84 8.56 15.41
C GLU A 116 3.95 7.37 15.04
N VAL A 117 3.45 7.35 13.80
CA VAL A 117 2.50 6.35 13.29
C VAL A 117 3.24 5.15 12.69
N ARG A 118 4.36 5.38 11.98
CA ARG A 118 5.18 4.38 11.28
C ARG A 118 6.58 4.33 11.88
N CYS A 119 6.89 3.28 12.65
CA CYS A 119 8.12 3.25 13.47
C CYS A 119 9.45 3.29 12.70
N PHE A 120 9.48 2.74 11.48
CA PHE A 120 10.71 2.58 10.69
C PHE A 120 10.65 3.26 9.33
N ALA A 121 9.48 3.29 8.71
CA ALA A 121 9.31 3.90 7.41
C ALA A 121 9.35 5.43 7.54
N THR A 122 10.10 6.09 6.66
CA THR A 122 10.11 7.55 6.59
C THR A 122 9.27 8.03 5.40
N TYR A 123 8.72 9.22 5.53
CA TYR A 123 7.92 9.83 4.46
C TYR A 123 8.72 9.98 3.16
N ASP A 124 9.98 10.45 3.26
CA ASP A 124 10.86 10.65 2.11
C ASP A 124 11.28 9.33 1.45
N CYS A 125 11.51 8.28 2.25
CA CYS A 125 11.77 6.94 1.72
C CYS A 125 10.57 6.44 0.92
N SER A 126 9.35 6.61 1.44
CA SER A 126 8.13 6.23 0.74
C SER A 126 7.94 7.01 -0.57
N LEU A 127 8.20 8.32 -0.59
CA LEU A 127 8.17 9.10 -1.84
C LEU A 127 9.24 8.65 -2.84
N LYS A 128 10.45 8.28 -2.37
CA LYS A 128 11.50 7.73 -3.23
C LYS A 128 11.06 6.41 -3.89
N VAL A 129 10.42 5.52 -3.13
CA VAL A 129 9.86 4.26 -3.63
C VAL A 129 8.78 4.53 -4.67
N LEU A 130 7.80 5.38 -4.37
CA LEU A 130 6.72 5.76 -5.29
C LEU A 130 7.24 6.38 -6.59
N LYS A 131 8.25 7.27 -6.49
CA LYS A 131 8.91 7.87 -7.66
C LYS A 131 9.57 6.82 -8.55
N HIS A 132 10.16 5.79 -7.95
CA HIS A 132 10.80 4.71 -8.71
C HIS A 132 9.76 3.85 -9.41
N ILE A 133 8.65 3.51 -8.73
CA ILE A 133 7.51 2.81 -9.34
C ILE A 133 6.97 3.61 -10.53
N ALA A 134 6.67 4.89 -10.34
CA ALA A 134 6.12 5.73 -11.42
C ALA A 134 7.05 5.80 -12.63
N LYS A 135 8.37 5.87 -12.42
CA LYS A 135 9.36 5.89 -13.51
C LYS A 135 9.42 4.58 -14.30
N SER A 136 9.00 3.45 -13.75
CA SER A 136 8.98 2.17 -14.45
C SER A 136 7.88 2.07 -15.50
N GLY A 137 6.92 2.99 -15.50
CA GLY A 137 5.73 2.95 -16.34
C GLY A 137 4.60 2.07 -15.81
N ILE A 138 4.79 1.38 -14.70
CA ILE A 138 3.72 0.67 -13.99
C ILE A 138 2.89 1.69 -13.21
N ARG A 139 1.57 1.51 -13.20
CA ARG A 139 0.68 2.42 -12.47
C ARG A 139 1.02 2.47 -10.99
N CYS A 140 1.28 3.68 -10.52
CA CYS A 140 1.68 3.96 -9.14
C CYS A 140 0.48 4.40 -8.32
N LYS A 141 0.29 3.79 -7.14
CA LYS A 141 -0.79 4.10 -6.22
C LYS A 141 -0.27 4.28 -4.80
N SER A 142 -0.91 5.17 -4.05
CA SER A 142 -0.66 5.40 -2.63
C SER A 142 -1.95 5.66 -1.86
N GLY A 143 -1.86 5.67 -0.55
CA GLY A 143 -3.00 5.97 0.32
C GLY A 143 -2.58 6.58 1.65
N ILE A 144 -3.52 7.31 2.25
CA ILE A 144 -3.44 7.83 3.61
C ILE A 144 -4.73 7.55 4.37
N MET A 145 -4.62 7.59 5.68
CA MET A 145 -5.77 7.57 6.60
C MET A 145 -5.94 8.93 7.24
N LEU A 146 -7.19 9.33 7.48
CA LEU A 146 -7.55 10.54 8.21
C LEU A 146 -8.05 10.21 9.61
N GLY A 147 -7.93 11.19 10.52
CA GLY A 147 -8.31 11.07 11.92
C GLY A 147 -7.15 10.75 12.86
N LEU A 148 -5.90 10.93 12.39
CA LEU A 148 -4.67 10.79 13.16
C LEU A 148 -4.17 12.12 13.73
N GLY A 149 -4.86 13.26 13.43
CA GLY A 149 -4.48 14.62 13.86
C GLY A 149 -3.75 15.43 12.80
N GLU A 150 -3.86 15.03 11.54
CA GLU A 150 -3.42 15.80 10.38
C GLU A 150 -4.25 17.07 10.18
N THR A 151 -3.62 18.11 9.63
CA THR A 151 -4.34 19.32 9.21
C THR A 151 -4.74 19.24 7.74
N ARG A 152 -5.67 20.09 7.32
CA ARG A 152 -6.08 20.21 5.93
C ARG A 152 -4.88 20.53 5.02
N GLU A 153 -4.05 21.46 5.43
CA GLU A 153 -2.86 21.91 4.67
C GLU A 153 -1.89 20.76 4.48
N GLU A 154 -1.69 19.93 5.51
CA GLU A 154 -0.81 18.76 5.43
C GLU A 154 -1.35 17.70 4.46
N ILE A 155 -2.67 17.50 4.42
CA ILE A 155 -3.32 16.57 3.47
C ILE A 155 -3.12 17.09 2.03
N LEU A 156 -3.37 18.39 1.80
CA LEU A 156 -3.20 19.01 0.49
C LEU A 156 -1.74 18.95 0.03
N GLN A 157 -0.79 19.19 0.92
CA GLN A 157 0.64 19.04 0.63
C GLN A 157 1.00 17.59 0.31
N THR A 158 0.43 16.63 1.02
CA THR A 158 0.63 15.20 0.73
C THR A 158 0.12 14.82 -0.65
N MET A 159 -1.00 15.36 -1.09
CA MET A 159 -1.49 15.20 -2.46
C MET A 159 -0.50 15.76 -3.48
N ASP A 160 0.04 16.96 -3.23
CA ASP A 160 1.02 17.59 -4.12
C ASP A 160 2.34 16.80 -4.18
N ASP A 161 2.82 16.32 -3.04
CA ASP A 161 4.01 15.48 -2.94
C ASP A 161 3.85 14.17 -3.75
N LEU A 162 2.67 13.53 -3.67
CA LEU A 162 2.36 12.32 -4.44
C LEU A 162 2.33 12.58 -5.94
N LEU A 163 1.66 13.64 -6.38
CA LEU A 163 1.64 14.02 -7.80
C LEU A 163 3.03 14.37 -8.32
N ALA A 164 3.84 15.08 -7.52
CA ALA A 164 5.20 15.45 -7.89
C ALA A 164 6.13 14.24 -8.12
N VAL A 165 5.85 13.08 -7.51
CA VAL A 165 6.59 11.85 -7.75
C VAL A 165 5.97 10.96 -8.83
N GLY A 166 4.84 11.37 -9.43
CA GLY A 166 4.16 10.65 -10.50
C GLY A 166 3.16 9.59 -10.03
N CYS A 167 2.68 9.69 -8.79
CA CYS A 167 1.63 8.81 -8.28
C CYS A 167 0.28 9.22 -8.88
N GLU A 168 -0.37 8.31 -9.62
CA GLU A 168 -1.60 8.62 -10.38
C GLU A 168 -2.87 8.30 -9.60
N VAL A 169 -2.79 7.42 -8.61
CA VAL A 169 -3.94 6.90 -7.87
C VAL A 169 -3.76 7.14 -6.38
N MET A 170 -4.78 7.71 -5.74
CA MET A 170 -4.76 7.94 -4.29
C MET A 170 -6.02 7.40 -3.62
N THR A 171 -5.84 6.77 -2.45
CA THR A 171 -6.94 6.38 -1.56
C THR A 171 -6.88 7.15 -0.25
N ILE A 172 -8.04 7.57 0.25
CA ILE A 172 -8.17 8.29 1.53
C ILE A 172 -9.29 7.61 2.33
N GLY A 173 -8.95 7.01 3.45
CA GLY A 173 -9.89 6.32 4.34
C GLY A 173 -9.86 6.84 5.76
N GLN A 174 -10.85 6.49 6.58
CA GLN A 174 -10.86 6.80 8.01
C GLN A 174 -9.93 5.84 8.76
N TYR A 175 -9.07 6.38 9.61
CA TYR A 175 -8.36 5.60 10.61
C TYR A 175 -9.34 5.08 11.66
N LEU A 176 -9.26 3.78 11.92
CA LEU A 176 -10.00 3.14 13.01
C LEU A 176 -8.98 2.51 13.95
N GLN A 177 -8.89 3.02 15.17
CA GLN A 177 -7.95 2.53 16.17
C GLN A 177 -8.24 1.07 16.52
N PRO A 178 -7.31 0.12 16.25
CA PRO A 178 -7.60 -1.29 16.47
C PRO A 178 -7.72 -1.67 17.95
N THR A 179 -6.83 -1.16 18.79
CA THR A 179 -6.85 -1.33 20.25
C THR A 179 -6.34 -0.06 20.94
N LYS A 180 -6.48 0.03 22.25
CA LYS A 180 -6.00 1.18 23.05
C LYS A 180 -4.47 1.35 23.03
N GLU A 181 -3.72 0.33 22.61
CA GLU A 181 -2.27 0.36 22.50
C GLU A 181 -1.77 0.97 21.19
N HIS A 182 -2.66 1.07 20.18
CA HIS A 182 -2.36 1.68 18.89
C HIS A 182 -2.41 3.21 18.97
N TYR A 183 -1.95 3.84 17.89
CA TYR A 183 -2.01 5.31 17.80
C TYR A 183 -3.42 5.80 18.07
N PRO A 184 -3.61 6.78 18.98
CA PRO A 184 -4.95 7.18 19.39
C PRO A 184 -5.69 7.85 18.23
N LEU A 185 -6.94 7.45 18.04
CA LEU A 185 -7.84 8.17 17.14
C LEU A 185 -8.04 9.59 17.67
N GLN A 186 -7.82 10.60 16.82
CA GLN A 186 -7.99 11.99 17.17
C GLN A 186 -9.39 12.50 16.82
N ASP A 187 -9.91 12.08 15.64
CA ASP A 187 -11.21 12.52 15.17
C ASP A 187 -11.86 11.52 14.20
N TYR A 188 -13.20 11.51 14.18
CA TYR A 188 -13.99 10.91 13.11
C TYR A 188 -14.35 11.97 12.08
N ILE A 189 -13.71 11.90 10.93
CA ILE A 189 -13.88 12.88 9.87
C ILE A 189 -15.25 12.71 9.21
N HIS A 190 -15.98 13.82 9.03
CA HIS A 190 -17.30 13.78 8.40
C HIS A 190 -17.21 13.31 6.93
N PRO A 191 -18.17 12.49 6.44
CA PRO A 191 -18.14 12.00 5.06
C PRO A 191 -18.03 13.09 3.99
N ASP A 192 -18.63 14.26 4.21
CA ASP A 192 -18.54 15.38 3.26
C ASP A 192 -17.12 15.90 3.08
N VAL A 193 -16.28 15.83 4.12
CA VAL A 193 -14.86 16.22 4.04
C VAL A 193 -14.09 15.25 3.15
N PHE A 194 -14.40 13.94 3.22
CA PHE A 194 -13.84 12.96 2.29
C PHE A 194 -14.25 13.26 0.85
N ALA A 195 -15.54 13.58 0.63
CA ALA A 195 -16.03 13.94 -0.70
C ALA A 195 -15.33 15.20 -1.22
N GLU A 196 -15.09 16.20 -0.36
CA GLU A 196 -14.33 17.40 -0.72
C GLU A 196 -12.89 17.05 -1.17
N TYR A 197 -12.19 16.18 -0.43
CA TYR A 197 -10.84 15.73 -0.82
C TYR A 197 -10.85 14.96 -2.14
N ALA A 198 -11.89 14.16 -2.43
CA ALA A 198 -12.03 13.51 -3.73
C ALA A 198 -12.07 14.54 -4.87
N GLU A 199 -12.89 15.60 -4.73
CA GLU A 199 -13.00 16.65 -5.74
C GLU A 199 -11.72 17.49 -5.88
N ILE A 200 -11.05 17.78 -4.75
CA ILE A 200 -9.76 18.47 -4.77
C ILE A 200 -8.70 17.62 -5.48
N GLY A 201 -8.61 16.33 -5.18
CA GLY A 201 -7.63 15.46 -5.80
C GLY A 201 -7.84 15.30 -7.30
N LYS A 202 -9.09 15.22 -7.77
CA LYS A 202 -9.41 15.24 -9.19
C LYS A 202 -8.93 16.53 -9.85
N LYS A 203 -9.21 17.69 -9.22
CA LYS A 203 -8.78 19.01 -9.72
C LYS A 203 -7.26 19.17 -9.72
N LYS A 204 -6.55 18.55 -8.76
CA LYS A 204 -5.08 18.54 -8.72
C LYS A 204 -4.46 17.66 -9.81
N GLY A 205 -5.20 16.69 -10.36
CA GLY A 205 -4.75 15.86 -11.48
C GLY A 205 -4.54 14.39 -11.18
N PHE A 206 -5.00 13.87 -10.02
CA PHE A 206 -5.05 12.41 -9.84
C PHE A 206 -5.96 11.78 -10.88
N ARG A 207 -5.49 10.72 -11.52
CA ARG A 207 -6.27 9.94 -12.48
C ARG A 207 -7.44 9.23 -11.79
N HIS A 208 -7.16 8.66 -10.63
CA HIS A 208 -8.18 8.07 -9.76
C HIS A 208 -7.96 8.51 -8.32
N ILE A 209 -9.04 8.84 -7.63
CA ILE A 209 -9.04 9.12 -6.20
C ILE A 209 -10.30 8.54 -5.57
N GLU A 210 -10.12 7.65 -4.61
CA GLU A 210 -11.18 7.08 -3.80
C GLU A 210 -11.06 7.65 -2.39
N SER A 211 -12.06 8.39 -1.95
CA SER A 211 -12.05 9.06 -0.65
C SER A 211 -13.41 8.93 0.03
N SER A 212 -13.48 8.12 1.07
CA SER A 212 -14.64 7.98 1.95
C SER A 212 -14.24 7.27 3.26
N PRO A 213 -15.07 7.35 4.31
CA PRO A 213 -14.74 6.71 5.60
C PRO A 213 -14.41 5.21 5.51
N LEU A 214 -15.06 4.47 4.61
CA LEU A 214 -14.90 3.04 4.47
C LEU A 214 -13.85 2.61 3.43
N VAL A 215 -13.21 3.57 2.76
CA VAL A 215 -12.15 3.27 1.80
C VAL A 215 -10.99 2.55 2.48
N ARG A 216 -10.50 1.52 1.83
CA ARG A 216 -9.26 0.80 2.11
C ARG A 216 -8.43 0.73 0.83
N SER A 217 -7.17 0.36 0.93
CA SER A 217 -6.28 0.27 -0.25
C SER A 217 -6.84 -0.64 -1.37
N SER A 218 -7.62 -1.65 -1.03
CA SER A 218 -8.26 -2.56 -1.99
C SER A 218 -9.64 -2.10 -2.48
N TYR A 219 -10.18 -0.98 -1.99
CA TYR A 219 -11.52 -0.52 -2.32
C TYR A 219 -11.60 -0.09 -3.79
N HIS A 220 -12.50 -0.71 -4.56
CA HIS A 220 -12.67 -0.49 -6.00
C HIS A 220 -11.36 -0.54 -6.81
N ALA A 221 -10.38 -1.35 -6.37
CA ALA A 221 -9.06 -1.42 -6.99
C ALA A 221 -9.13 -1.84 -8.47
N GLU A 222 -10.13 -2.61 -8.86
CA GLU A 222 -10.39 -3.00 -10.26
C GLU A 222 -10.62 -1.81 -11.19
N LYS A 223 -11.14 -0.68 -10.68
CA LYS A 223 -11.36 0.55 -11.47
C LYS A 223 -10.07 1.30 -11.77
N HIS A 224 -9.02 1.03 -11.01
CA HIS A 224 -7.75 1.73 -11.14
C HIS A 224 -6.89 1.19 -12.30
N ILE A 225 -7.33 0.15 -13.01
CA ILE A 225 -6.57 -0.49 -14.10
C ILE A 225 -6.72 0.25 -15.44
N HIS A 226 -7.80 1.04 -15.62
CA HIS A 226 -8.14 1.71 -16.89
C HIS A 226 -7.80 3.18 -16.94
#